data_9f4805bebed780c589b4e513e046f576
#
_entry.id   9f4805bebed780c589b4e513e046f576
#
_cell.length_a   1.000
_cell.length_b   1.000
_cell.length_c   1.000
_cell.angle_alpha   90.00
_cell.angle_beta   90.00
_cell.angle_gamma   90.00
#
_symmetry.space_group_name_H-M   'P 1'
#
loop_
_entity.id
_entity.type
_entity.pdbx_description
1 polymer ?
#
loop_
_entity_poly.entity_id
_entity_poly.type
_entity_poly.pdbx_seq_one_letter_code
_entity_poly.pdbx_strand_id
1 'polypeptide(L)'
;MKRILFTALFSTISVLSFAQKAVEFSINPEIGKKLPVTLLIKTDVEGPQSMIMDMTLNMSLTPTKNENNVFTIDNTTESVKVDIDAGMMVVNYDSQMEPKDEISKAMASQFGKLIGQTIITKVDNKGKTLDVQLPEDMLQGIDKETFTSMTPSLPATAVKPGDTWTTTNEINNEMIGKMELISTYKEETDLGYVVDITGKIFNPSNSEIGSLSGTYLLDKTTHFTKESKLKSTFELQGTKIISDITAT
;
A
#
# COMPACT_ATOMS: atom_id res chain seq x y z
N MET A 1 47.31 -60.89 -0.45
CA MET A 1 45.92 -60.48 -0.29
C MET A 1 45.89 -59.24 0.64
N LYS A 2 45.85 -58.01 0.06
CA LYS A 2 45.81 -56.76 0.83
C LYS A 2 44.36 -56.29 0.89
N ARG A 3 43.78 -56.25 2.08
CA ARG A 3 42.43 -55.69 2.33
C ARG A 3 42.58 -54.18 2.46
N ILE A 4 41.99 -53.43 1.53
CA ILE A 4 41.88 -51.97 1.58
C ILE A 4 40.62 -51.68 2.36
N LEU A 5 40.78 -51.04 3.53
CA LEU A 5 39.71 -50.52 4.36
C LEU A 5 39.32 -49.13 3.81
N PHE A 6 38.13 -49.02 3.21
CA PHE A 6 37.57 -47.74 2.73
C PHE A 6 36.82 -47.13 3.92
N THR A 7 37.46 -46.14 4.57
CA THR A 7 36.80 -45.34 5.61
C THR A 7 36.02 -44.22 4.93
N ALA A 8 34.69 -44.39 4.81
CA ALA A 8 33.81 -43.33 4.36
C ALA A 8 33.66 -42.24 5.44
N LEU A 9 34.31 -41.11 5.24
CA LEU A 9 34.15 -39.93 6.06
C LEU A 9 32.81 -39.27 5.71
N PHE A 10 31.78 -39.55 6.50
CA PHE A 10 30.48 -38.87 6.42
C PHE A 10 30.64 -37.49 7.01
N SER A 11 30.88 -36.48 6.15
CA SER A 11 30.83 -35.06 6.52
C SER A 11 29.38 -34.68 6.81
N THR A 12 28.98 -34.71 8.06
CA THR A 12 27.72 -34.12 8.53
C THR A 12 27.86 -32.60 8.39
N ILE A 13 27.32 -32.06 7.29
CA ILE A 13 27.07 -30.64 7.14
C ILE A 13 25.92 -30.32 8.10
N SER A 14 26.29 -29.87 9.31
CA SER A 14 25.32 -29.27 10.23
C SER A 14 24.84 -27.98 9.59
N VAL A 15 23.68 -28.02 8.93
CA VAL A 15 22.95 -26.82 8.56
C VAL A 15 22.54 -26.16 9.87
N LEU A 16 23.28 -25.17 10.30
CA LEU A 16 22.88 -24.27 11.38
C LEU A 16 21.64 -23.53 10.88
N SER A 17 20.50 -24.19 11.01
CA SER A 17 19.19 -23.54 10.92
C SER A 17 19.17 -22.57 12.10
N PHE A 18 19.55 -21.30 11.88
CA PHE A 18 19.23 -20.24 12.81
C PHE A 18 17.71 -20.28 12.94
N ALA A 19 17.23 -20.77 14.07
CA ALA A 19 15.81 -20.72 14.40
C ALA A 19 15.43 -19.24 14.48
N GLN A 20 15.03 -18.67 13.37
CA GLN A 20 14.61 -17.27 13.29
C GLN A 20 13.44 -17.11 14.26
N LYS A 21 13.58 -16.14 15.17
CA LYS A 21 12.60 -15.88 16.19
C LYS A 21 11.28 -15.45 15.52
N ALA A 22 10.18 -16.04 15.95
CA ALA A 22 8.88 -15.59 15.49
C ALA A 22 8.63 -14.15 15.98
N VAL A 23 8.08 -13.32 15.10
CA VAL A 23 7.74 -11.92 15.37
C VAL A 23 6.22 -11.80 15.47
N GLU A 24 5.74 -11.21 16.55
CA GLU A 24 4.35 -10.80 16.67
C GLU A 24 4.23 -9.36 16.16
N PHE A 25 3.66 -9.20 14.97
CA PHE A 25 3.45 -7.89 14.39
C PHE A 25 2.23 -7.20 15.02
N SER A 26 2.43 -5.97 15.47
CA SER A 26 1.39 -5.11 16.03
C SER A 26 1.82 -3.66 15.87
N ILE A 27 1.03 -2.86 15.17
CA ILE A 27 1.34 -1.44 15.03
C ILE A 27 1.28 -0.76 16.40
N ASN A 28 2.26 0.11 16.63
CA ASN A 28 2.33 0.93 17.84
C ASN A 28 3.01 2.27 17.53
N PRO A 29 2.38 3.12 16.69
CA PRO A 29 2.95 4.41 16.34
C PRO A 29 2.99 5.35 17.54
N GLU A 30 3.98 6.25 17.56
CA GLU A 30 4.15 7.25 18.59
C GLU A 30 3.06 8.33 18.49
N ILE A 31 2.26 8.49 19.55
CA ILE A 31 1.17 9.45 19.57
C ILE A 31 1.71 10.89 19.51
N GLY A 32 1.12 11.71 18.65
CA GLY A 32 1.50 13.10 18.39
C GLY A 32 2.67 13.29 17.44
N LYS A 33 3.33 12.20 17.00
CA LYS A 33 4.44 12.28 16.06
C LYS A 33 3.93 12.37 14.62
N LYS A 34 4.21 13.49 13.97
CA LYS A 34 3.92 13.67 12.55
C LYS A 34 4.90 12.85 11.69
N LEU A 35 4.38 12.00 10.84
CA LEU A 35 5.11 11.17 9.90
C LEU A 35 4.85 11.70 8.49
N PRO A 36 5.84 12.29 7.80
CA PRO A 36 5.68 12.67 6.40
C PRO A 36 5.62 11.41 5.54
N VAL A 37 4.76 11.44 4.52
CA VAL A 37 4.61 10.38 3.53
C VAL A 37 4.55 11.01 2.15
N THR A 38 5.40 10.53 1.24
CA THR A 38 5.31 10.84 -0.18
C THR A 38 4.77 9.62 -0.91
N LEU A 39 3.62 9.78 -1.56
CA LEU A 39 3.02 8.75 -2.40
C LEU A 39 3.26 9.11 -3.86
N LEU A 40 3.97 8.24 -4.58
CA LEU A 40 4.20 8.32 -6.01
C LEU A 40 3.34 7.27 -6.70
N ILE A 41 2.51 7.68 -7.64
CA ILE A 41 1.66 6.79 -8.43
C ILE A 41 1.97 7.05 -9.91
N LYS A 42 2.46 6.01 -10.59
CA LYS A 42 2.63 6.01 -12.05
C LYS A 42 1.62 5.07 -12.65
N THR A 43 0.77 5.58 -13.51
CA THR A 43 -0.28 4.78 -14.16
C THR A 43 -0.12 4.86 -15.66
N ASP A 44 -0.08 3.69 -16.29
CA ASP A 44 -0.13 3.50 -17.74
C ASP A 44 -1.49 2.88 -18.09
N VAL A 45 -2.23 3.56 -18.93
CA VAL A 45 -3.53 3.14 -19.45
C VAL A 45 -3.38 2.74 -20.91
N GLU A 46 -3.44 1.44 -21.18
CA GLU A 46 -3.33 0.86 -22.53
C GLU A 46 -4.73 0.55 -23.07
N GLY A 47 -5.15 1.24 -24.11
CA GLY A 47 -6.48 1.06 -24.72
C GLY A 47 -6.72 1.97 -25.90
N PRO A 48 -7.97 2.14 -26.33
CA PRO A 48 -8.32 3.03 -27.44
C PRO A 48 -7.90 4.49 -27.23
N GLN A 49 -7.78 4.89 -25.97
CA GLN A 49 -7.22 6.17 -25.54
C GLN A 49 -6.11 5.86 -24.54
N SER A 50 -4.89 5.75 -25.03
CA SER A 50 -3.72 5.53 -24.16
C SER A 50 -3.35 6.80 -23.41
N MET A 51 -2.96 6.64 -22.14
CA MET A 51 -2.59 7.75 -21.26
C MET A 51 -1.53 7.30 -20.27
N ILE A 52 -0.56 8.14 -20.02
CA ILE A 52 0.39 8.00 -18.90
C ILE A 52 0.06 9.08 -17.88
N MET A 53 -0.05 8.71 -16.62
CA MET A 53 -0.26 9.64 -15.52
C MET A 53 0.77 9.40 -14.42
N ASP A 54 1.49 10.45 -14.08
CA ASP A 54 2.36 10.50 -12.90
C ASP A 54 1.75 11.40 -11.85
N MET A 55 1.49 10.88 -10.65
CA MET A 55 0.94 11.64 -9.52
C MET A 55 1.87 11.56 -8.33
N THR A 56 2.10 12.70 -7.69
CA THR A 56 2.81 12.81 -6.42
C THR A 56 1.89 13.45 -5.40
N LEU A 57 1.66 12.76 -4.27
CA LEU A 57 0.97 13.31 -3.12
C LEU A 57 1.96 13.39 -1.95
N ASN A 58 2.10 14.58 -1.39
CA ASN A 58 2.77 14.75 -0.10
C ASN A 58 1.71 14.83 0.98
N MET A 59 1.86 13.98 1.96
CA MET A 59 0.90 13.78 3.04
C MET A 59 1.61 13.77 4.39
N SER A 60 0.86 13.93 5.45
CA SER A 60 1.34 13.62 6.80
C SER A 60 0.34 12.74 7.52
N LEU A 61 0.88 11.75 8.22
CA LEU A 61 0.14 10.87 9.11
C LEU A 61 0.48 11.25 10.55
N THR A 62 -0.52 11.57 11.35
CA THR A 62 -0.31 11.89 12.77
C THR A 62 -1.20 11.00 13.62
N PRO A 63 -0.64 9.98 14.30
CA PRO A 63 -1.39 9.23 15.30
C PRO A 63 -1.76 10.15 16.46
N THR A 64 -3.06 10.33 16.72
CA THR A 64 -3.56 11.31 17.70
C THR A 64 -4.08 10.65 18.98
N LYS A 65 -4.53 9.41 18.89
CA LYS A 65 -5.07 8.63 20.02
C LYS A 65 -4.75 7.15 19.91
N ASN A 66 -4.67 6.50 21.09
CA ASN A 66 -4.74 5.05 21.23
C ASN A 66 -5.77 4.72 22.32
N GLU A 67 -6.88 4.11 21.94
CA GLU A 67 -7.93 3.67 22.86
C GLU A 67 -8.17 2.17 22.64
N ASN A 68 -7.79 1.34 23.64
CA ASN A 68 -7.96 -0.12 23.59
C ASN A 68 -7.34 -0.80 22.34
N ASN A 69 -6.12 -0.39 21.96
CA ASN A 69 -5.44 -0.84 20.76
C ASN A 69 -6.12 -0.44 19.43
N VAL A 70 -6.96 0.59 19.47
CA VAL A 70 -7.47 1.28 18.29
C VAL A 70 -6.78 2.64 18.20
N PHE A 71 -6.06 2.86 17.13
CA PHE A 71 -5.34 4.09 16.84
C PHE A 71 -6.20 5.01 15.98
N THR A 72 -6.32 6.27 16.39
CA THR A 72 -6.86 7.33 15.54
C THR A 72 -5.68 8.02 14.86
N ILE A 73 -5.73 8.12 13.54
CA ILE A 73 -4.66 8.69 12.72
C ILE A 73 -5.26 9.80 11.86
N ASP A 74 -4.73 10.98 11.99
CA ASP A 74 -5.04 12.13 11.15
C ASP A 74 -4.16 12.07 9.88
N ASN A 75 -4.79 11.99 8.72
CA ASN A 75 -4.13 11.94 7.42
C ASN A 75 -4.40 13.27 6.72
N THR A 76 -3.38 14.11 6.56
CA THR A 76 -3.51 15.41 5.93
C THR A 76 -2.74 15.43 4.61
N THR A 77 -3.42 15.79 3.51
CA THR A 77 -2.78 16.01 2.21
C THR A 77 -2.19 17.42 2.19
N GLU A 78 -0.89 17.54 1.98
CA GLU A 78 -0.17 18.80 1.98
C GLU A 78 0.00 19.40 0.59
N SER A 79 0.25 18.56 -0.41
CA SER A 79 0.33 18.96 -1.82
C SER A 79 0.04 17.81 -2.77
N VAL A 80 -0.37 18.17 -3.97
CA VAL A 80 -0.64 17.25 -5.09
C VAL A 80 0.02 17.80 -6.33
N LYS A 81 0.77 16.93 -7.03
CA LYS A 81 1.28 17.19 -8.37
C LYS A 81 0.79 16.08 -9.30
N VAL A 82 0.33 16.45 -10.50
CA VAL A 82 -0.16 15.50 -11.51
C VAL A 82 0.39 15.91 -12.88
N ASP A 83 1.02 14.95 -13.55
CA ASP A 83 1.48 15.07 -14.93
C ASP A 83 0.76 14.00 -15.76
N ILE A 84 0.02 14.40 -16.79
CA ILE A 84 -0.73 13.51 -17.69
C ILE A 84 -0.23 13.72 -19.11
N ASP A 85 0.09 12.62 -19.79
CA ASP A 85 0.35 12.57 -21.22
C ASP A 85 -0.65 11.63 -21.90
N ALA A 86 -1.55 12.19 -22.68
CA ALA A 86 -2.53 11.47 -23.50
C ALA A 86 -2.24 11.67 -25.01
N GLY A 87 -0.97 11.77 -25.36
CA GLY A 87 -0.49 11.93 -26.74
C GLY A 87 -0.68 13.37 -27.27
N MET A 88 -1.88 13.72 -27.71
CA MET A 88 -2.14 15.09 -28.21
C MET A 88 -2.41 16.10 -27.09
N MET A 89 -2.62 15.65 -25.86
CA MET A 89 -2.91 16.51 -24.70
C MET A 89 -1.91 16.19 -23.60
N VAL A 90 -1.18 17.21 -23.17
CA VAL A 90 -0.31 17.14 -21.99
C VAL A 90 -0.84 18.09 -20.93
N VAL A 91 -1.02 17.59 -19.73
CA VAL A 91 -1.51 18.36 -18.59
C VAL A 91 -0.48 18.29 -17.46
N ASN A 92 -0.13 19.44 -16.91
CA ASN A 92 0.73 19.55 -15.75
C ASN A 92 0.00 20.36 -14.69
N TYR A 93 -0.18 19.81 -13.53
CA TYR A 93 -0.77 20.47 -12.37
C TYR A 93 0.14 20.34 -11.16
N ASP A 94 0.38 21.44 -10.47
CA ASP A 94 1.07 21.49 -9.19
C ASP A 94 0.30 22.42 -8.25
N SER A 95 -0.18 21.85 -7.15
CA SER A 95 -0.99 22.59 -6.16
C SER A 95 -0.24 23.72 -5.46
N GLN A 96 1.09 23.73 -5.55
CA GLN A 96 1.93 24.80 -4.99
C GLN A 96 2.15 25.95 -5.97
N MET A 97 1.61 25.85 -7.20
CA MET A 97 1.74 26.86 -8.25
C MET A 97 0.37 27.41 -8.66
N GLU A 98 0.33 28.65 -9.11
CA GLU A 98 -0.91 29.19 -9.69
C GLU A 98 -1.25 28.47 -11.01
N PRO A 99 -2.52 28.01 -11.17
CA PRO A 99 -2.95 27.35 -12.40
C PRO A 99 -2.95 28.33 -13.59
N LYS A 100 -2.30 27.94 -14.69
CA LYS A 100 -2.04 28.82 -15.84
C LYS A 100 -3.09 28.71 -16.95
N ASP A 101 -3.78 27.58 -17.03
CA ASP A 101 -4.75 27.27 -18.08
C ASP A 101 -6.05 26.71 -17.48
N GLU A 102 -7.08 26.53 -18.31
CA GLU A 102 -8.40 26.07 -17.86
C GLU A 102 -8.38 24.65 -17.30
N ILE A 103 -7.49 23.78 -17.79
CA ILE A 103 -7.37 22.39 -17.31
C ILE A 103 -6.74 22.39 -15.92
N SER A 104 -5.63 23.13 -15.74
CA SER A 104 -4.99 23.27 -14.42
C SER A 104 -5.92 23.92 -13.40
N LYS A 105 -6.80 24.87 -13.82
CA LYS A 105 -7.82 25.46 -12.94
C LYS A 105 -8.90 24.44 -12.54
N ALA A 106 -9.32 23.58 -13.48
CA ALA A 106 -10.27 22.50 -13.20
C ALA A 106 -9.66 21.50 -12.19
N MET A 107 -8.39 21.11 -12.39
CA MET A 107 -7.66 20.25 -11.46
C MET A 107 -7.47 20.93 -10.08
N ALA A 108 -7.15 22.24 -10.04
CA ALA A 108 -7.07 23.00 -8.79
C ALA A 108 -8.41 23.02 -8.04
N SER A 109 -9.53 23.14 -8.76
CA SER A 109 -10.87 23.05 -8.15
C SER A 109 -11.18 21.65 -7.60
N GLN A 110 -10.69 20.59 -8.25
CA GLN A 110 -10.91 19.20 -7.83
C GLN A 110 -9.99 18.80 -6.67
N PHE A 111 -8.67 19.00 -6.82
CA PHE A 111 -7.68 18.63 -5.81
C PHE A 111 -7.59 19.62 -4.65
N GLY A 112 -7.96 20.88 -4.87
CA GLY A 112 -7.98 21.89 -3.82
C GLY A 112 -8.86 21.53 -2.62
N LYS A 113 -9.89 20.70 -2.86
CA LYS A 113 -10.72 20.15 -1.79
C LYS A 113 -10.02 19.13 -0.90
N LEU A 114 -8.90 18.56 -1.35
CA LEU A 114 -8.11 17.58 -0.61
C LEU A 114 -7.00 18.26 0.21
N ILE A 115 -6.47 19.36 -0.32
CA ILE A 115 -5.28 20.01 0.24
C ILE A 115 -5.63 20.72 1.54
N GLY A 116 -4.84 20.44 2.59
CA GLY A 116 -5.07 20.96 3.94
C GLY A 116 -6.24 20.31 4.69
N GLN A 117 -6.99 19.42 4.03
CA GLN A 117 -8.04 18.67 4.71
C GLN A 117 -7.46 17.45 5.44
N THR A 118 -8.09 17.10 6.54
CA THR A 118 -7.70 15.96 7.36
C THR A 118 -8.75 14.87 7.28
N ILE A 119 -8.33 13.71 6.80
CA ILE A 119 -9.11 12.47 6.84
C ILE A 119 -8.72 11.73 8.11
N ILE A 120 -9.69 11.42 8.97
CA ILE A 120 -9.44 10.72 10.21
C ILE A 120 -9.71 9.24 9.99
N THR A 121 -8.70 8.39 10.23
CA THR A 121 -8.85 6.94 10.16
C THR A 121 -8.71 6.30 11.54
N LYS A 122 -9.51 5.29 11.82
CA LYS A 122 -9.33 4.42 12.98
C LYS A 122 -8.86 3.06 12.52
N VAL A 123 -7.75 2.62 13.07
CA VAL A 123 -7.14 1.33 12.73
C VAL A 123 -6.91 0.52 14.00
N ASP A 124 -7.08 -0.80 13.93
CA ASP A 124 -6.71 -1.68 15.03
C ASP A 124 -5.19 -1.91 15.09
N ASN A 125 -4.72 -2.62 16.10
CA ASN A 125 -3.30 -2.92 16.26
C ASN A 125 -2.74 -3.92 15.21
N LYS A 126 -3.58 -4.45 14.33
CA LYS A 126 -3.16 -5.25 13.17
C LYS A 126 -3.19 -4.44 11.87
N GLY A 127 -3.42 -3.13 11.95
CA GLY A 127 -3.46 -2.23 10.80
C GLY A 127 -4.77 -2.29 10.00
N LYS A 128 -5.78 -3.03 10.48
CA LYS A 128 -7.07 -3.06 9.81
C LYS A 128 -7.83 -1.77 10.06
N THR A 129 -8.26 -1.11 9.00
CA THR A 129 -9.11 0.07 9.10
C THR A 129 -10.50 -0.30 9.60
N LEU A 130 -10.94 0.37 10.66
CA LEU A 130 -12.24 0.16 11.32
C LEU A 130 -13.25 1.26 10.97
N ASP A 131 -12.77 2.49 10.76
CA ASP A 131 -13.61 3.65 10.46
C ASP A 131 -12.80 4.71 9.69
N VAL A 132 -13.48 5.45 8.81
CA VAL A 132 -12.94 6.59 8.07
C VAL A 132 -13.92 7.75 8.18
N GLN A 133 -13.45 8.88 8.64
CA GLN A 133 -14.20 10.13 8.71
C GLN A 133 -13.64 11.11 7.68
N LEU A 134 -14.47 11.41 6.69
CA LEU A 134 -14.17 12.38 5.64
C LEU A 134 -14.72 13.75 6.03
N PRO A 135 -14.04 14.86 5.69
CA PRO A 135 -14.61 16.19 5.73
C PRO A 135 -15.92 16.28 4.93
N GLU A 136 -16.87 17.09 5.38
CA GLU A 136 -18.20 17.21 4.75
C GLU A 136 -18.13 17.55 3.27
N ASP A 137 -17.18 18.41 2.87
CA ASP A 137 -16.97 18.84 1.48
C ASP A 137 -16.43 17.72 0.57
N MET A 138 -15.91 16.63 1.16
CA MET A 138 -15.37 15.48 0.44
C MET A 138 -16.37 14.33 0.30
N LEU A 139 -17.51 14.36 0.99
CA LEU A 139 -18.51 13.30 0.98
C LEU A 139 -19.17 13.09 -0.40
N GLN A 140 -19.05 14.07 -1.32
CA GLN A 140 -19.57 13.95 -2.68
C GLN A 140 -18.46 13.47 -3.62
N GLY A 141 -18.41 12.17 -3.89
CA GLY A 141 -17.60 11.56 -4.95
C GLY A 141 -16.38 10.75 -4.50
N ILE A 142 -16.15 10.62 -3.20
CA ILE A 142 -15.11 9.74 -2.67
C ILE A 142 -15.76 8.64 -1.82
N ASP A 143 -15.52 7.40 -2.23
CA ASP A 143 -15.99 6.24 -1.50
C ASP A 143 -15.08 5.97 -0.29
N LYS A 144 -15.65 5.97 0.92
CA LYS A 144 -14.93 5.66 2.17
C LYS A 144 -14.24 4.30 2.10
N GLU A 145 -14.83 3.35 1.42
CA GLU A 145 -14.35 1.98 1.30
C GLU A 145 -13.02 1.93 0.54
N THR A 146 -12.76 2.89 -0.36
CA THR A 146 -11.47 3.03 -1.04
C THR A 146 -10.32 3.24 -0.04
N PHE A 147 -10.54 3.97 1.04
CA PHE A 147 -9.52 4.20 2.08
C PHE A 147 -9.34 3.02 3.03
N THR A 148 -10.36 2.17 3.20
CA THR A 148 -10.29 1.04 4.13
C THR A 148 -9.59 -0.17 3.54
N SER A 149 -9.55 -0.29 2.21
CA SER A 149 -9.15 -1.50 1.50
C SER A 149 -7.70 -1.54 1.04
N MET A 150 -6.96 -0.42 1.12
CA MET A 150 -5.61 -0.34 0.55
C MET A 150 -4.48 -0.82 1.47
N THR A 151 -4.73 -1.01 2.76
CA THR A 151 -3.68 -1.41 3.71
C THR A 151 -3.80 -2.90 4.01
N PRO A 152 -2.75 -3.70 3.78
CA PRO A 152 -2.75 -5.10 4.19
C PRO A 152 -2.74 -5.19 5.71
N SER A 153 -3.58 -6.05 6.26
CA SER A 153 -3.57 -6.34 7.70
C SER A 153 -2.31 -7.14 8.07
N LEU A 154 -1.79 -6.90 9.26
CA LEU A 154 -0.75 -7.71 9.87
C LEU A 154 -1.30 -9.07 10.31
N PRO A 155 -0.45 -10.11 10.45
CA PRO A 155 -0.90 -11.44 10.84
C PRO A 155 -1.47 -11.45 12.27
N ALA A 156 -2.49 -12.27 12.51
CA ALA A 156 -3.12 -12.40 13.81
C ALA A 156 -2.21 -13.03 14.87
N THR A 157 -1.29 -13.92 14.45
CA THR A 157 -0.35 -14.66 15.30
C THR A 157 1.09 -14.34 14.94
N ALA A 158 2.03 -14.68 15.81
CA ALA A 158 3.45 -14.56 15.53
C ALA A 158 3.86 -15.41 14.32
N VAL A 159 4.70 -14.85 13.46
CA VAL A 159 5.18 -15.45 12.20
C VAL A 159 6.69 -15.44 12.12
N LYS A 160 7.23 -16.39 11.36
CA LYS A 160 8.66 -16.50 11.02
C LYS A 160 8.86 -16.16 9.55
N PRO A 161 10.08 -15.83 9.12
CA PRO A 161 10.39 -15.73 7.71
C PRO A 161 9.95 -16.96 6.92
N GLY A 162 9.21 -16.71 5.83
CA GLY A 162 8.56 -17.71 5.00
C GLY A 162 7.09 -17.97 5.34
N ASP A 163 6.61 -17.58 6.52
CA ASP A 163 5.20 -17.71 6.88
C ASP A 163 4.33 -16.71 6.10
N THR A 164 3.12 -17.13 5.79
CA THR A 164 2.16 -16.36 5.00
C THR A 164 0.84 -16.16 5.75
N TRP A 165 0.14 -15.08 5.40
CA TRP A 165 -1.24 -14.85 5.84
C TRP A 165 -2.04 -14.20 4.72
N THR A 166 -3.35 -14.39 4.77
CA THR A 166 -4.28 -13.88 3.76
C THR A 166 -5.15 -12.77 4.34
N THR A 167 -5.41 -11.75 3.52
CA THR A 167 -6.35 -10.68 3.81
C THR A 167 -7.35 -10.57 2.66
N THR A 168 -8.64 -10.52 2.95
CA THR A 168 -9.66 -10.20 1.95
C THR A 168 -10.22 -8.83 2.28
N ASN A 169 -10.14 -7.93 1.32
CA ASN A 169 -10.69 -6.57 1.40
C ASN A 169 -11.88 -6.48 0.46
N GLU A 170 -13.07 -6.31 1.02
CA GLU A 170 -14.28 -6.03 0.24
C GLU A 170 -14.25 -4.56 -0.20
N ILE A 171 -14.50 -4.32 -1.50
CA ILE A 171 -14.52 -3.00 -2.11
C ILE A 171 -15.86 -2.87 -2.82
N ASN A 172 -16.80 -2.17 -2.21
CA ASN A 172 -18.17 -2.09 -2.74
C ASN A 172 -18.30 -0.96 -3.78
N ASN A 173 -17.52 -1.01 -4.85
CA ASN A 173 -17.70 -0.10 -5.96
C ASN A 173 -18.13 -0.83 -7.24
N GLU A 174 -18.54 -0.08 -8.28
CA GLU A 174 -19.09 -0.63 -9.52
C GLU A 174 -18.04 -1.43 -10.33
N MET A 175 -16.76 -1.21 -10.13
CA MET A 175 -15.68 -1.82 -10.92
C MET A 175 -14.96 -2.94 -10.17
N ILE A 176 -14.70 -2.75 -8.89
CA ILE A 176 -13.95 -3.68 -8.06
C ILE A 176 -14.84 -4.16 -6.92
N GLY A 177 -15.04 -5.47 -6.81
CA GLY A 177 -15.82 -6.08 -5.74
C GLY A 177 -14.95 -6.42 -4.52
N LYS A 178 -13.78 -7.03 -4.74
CA LYS A 178 -12.87 -7.40 -3.65
C LYS A 178 -11.43 -7.53 -4.13
N MET A 179 -10.50 -7.50 -3.17
CA MET A 179 -9.11 -7.92 -3.34
C MET A 179 -8.77 -9.04 -2.36
N GLU A 180 -8.14 -10.08 -2.85
CA GLU A 180 -7.57 -11.17 -2.04
C GLU A 180 -6.05 -11.03 -2.04
N LEU A 181 -5.45 -10.81 -0.88
CA LEU A 181 -4.04 -10.54 -0.70
C LEU A 181 -3.37 -11.66 0.08
N ILE A 182 -2.21 -12.08 -0.36
CA ILE A 182 -1.32 -13.00 0.36
C ILE A 182 -0.07 -12.23 0.72
N SER A 183 0.18 -12.07 2.00
CA SER A 183 1.39 -11.46 2.53
C SER A 183 2.34 -12.55 3.02
N THR A 184 3.63 -12.36 2.80
CA THR A 184 4.70 -13.28 3.22
C THR A 184 5.73 -12.51 4.01
N TYR A 185 5.97 -12.87 5.27
CA TYR A 185 7.11 -12.33 6.00
C TYR A 185 8.40 -12.89 5.39
N LYS A 186 9.18 -12.03 4.73
CA LYS A 186 10.37 -12.45 3.99
C LYS A 186 11.59 -12.53 4.89
N GLU A 187 11.94 -11.41 5.51
CA GLU A 187 13.17 -11.30 6.32
C GLU A 187 13.14 -10.08 7.24
N GLU A 188 14.00 -10.10 8.24
CA GLU A 188 14.38 -8.94 9.02
C GLU A 188 15.70 -8.37 8.46
N THR A 189 15.73 -7.06 8.22
CA THR A 189 16.90 -6.30 7.78
C THR A 189 17.26 -5.24 8.83
N ASP A 190 18.38 -4.54 8.64
CA ASP A 190 18.73 -3.41 9.52
C ASP A 190 17.69 -2.27 9.43
N LEU A 191 17.01 -2.13 8.31
CA LEU A 191 16.02 -1.08 8.05
C LEU A 191 14.62 -1.40 8.59
N GLY A 192 14.29 -2.67 8.77
CA GLY A 192 12.95 -3.10 9.18
C GLY A 192 12.64 -4.54 8.78
N TYR A 193 11.36 -4.90 8.88
CA TYR A 193 10.84 -6.19 8.44
C TYR A 193 10.31 -6.07 7.02
N VAL A 194 10.77 -6.95 6.14
CA VAL A 194 10.33 -7.01 4.73
C VAL A 194 9.18 -7.99 4.61
N VAL A 195 8.08 -7.52 4.05
CA VAL A 195 6.88 -8.31 3.76
C VAL A 195 6.59 -8.23 2.27
N ASP A 196 6.68 -9.36 1.59
CA ASP A 196 6.23 -9.47 0.19
C ASP A 196 4.72 -9.63 0.15
N ILE A 197 4.06 -9.05 -0.86
CA ILE A 197 2.64 -9.17 -1.08
C ILE A 197 2.34 -9.57 -2.52
N THR A 198 1.36 -10.45 -2.68
CA THR A 198 0.73 -10.75 -3.95
C THR A 198 -0.78 -10.76 -3.77
N GLY A 199 -1.52 -10.48 -4.82
CA GLY A 199 -2.98 -10.44 -4.70
C GLY A 199 -3.69 -10.55 -6.02
N LYS A 200 -5.00 -10.79 -5.92
CA LYS A 200 -5.95 -10.84 -7.01
C LYS A 200 -7.03 -9.81 -6.82
N ILE A 201 -7.45 -9.21 -7.91
CA ILE A 201 -8.49 -8.20 -7.95
C ILE A 201 -9.70 -8.81 -8.67
N PHE A 202 -10.87 -8.72 -8.05
CA PHE A 202 -12.11 -9.28 -8.58
C PHE A 202 -13.15 -8.18 -8.79
N ASN A 203 -13.95 -8.30 -9.82
CA ASN A 203 -15.10 -7.43 -10.03
C ASN A 203 -16.28 -7.84 -9.11
N PRO A 204 -17.39 -7.07 -9.07
CA PRO A 204 -18.57 -7.41 -8.26
C PRO A 204 -19.20 -8.75 -8.60
N SER A 205 -19.00 -9.26 -9.82
CA SER A 205 -19.44 -10.59 -10.24
C SER A 205 -18.49 -11.72 -9.86
N ASN A 206 -17.46 -11.43 -9.03
CA ASN A 206 -16.44 -12.37 -8.57
C ASN A 206 -15.56 -12.96 -9.70
N SER A 207 -15.44 -12.28 -10.83
CA SER A 207 -14.50 -12.61 -11.90
C SER A 207 -13.16 -11.92 -11.62
N GLU A 208 -12.04 -12.64 -11.76
CA GLU A 208 -10.69 -12.06 -11.64
C GLU A 208 -10.47 -11.08 -12.79
N ILE A 209 -10.14 -9.84 -12.48
CA ILE A 209 -9.88 -8.75 -13.44
C ILE A 209 -8.46 -8.22 -13.37
N GLY A 210 -7.68 -8.66 -12.39
CA GLY A 210 -6.31 -8.18 -12.26
C GLY A 210 -5.56 -8.76 -11.08
N SER A 211 -4.32 -8.29 -10.93
CA SER A 211 -3.40 -8.73 -9.89
C SER A 211 -2.65 -7.56 -9.29
N LEU A 212 -2.11 -7.79 -8.09
CA LEU A 212 -1.25 -6.87 -7.35
C LEU A 212 -0.04 -7.64 -6.83
N SER A 213 1.13 -7.00 -6.83
CA SER A 213 2.33 -7.55 -6.21
C SER A 213 3.22 -6.42 -5.68
N GLY A 214 4.09 -6.74 -4.72
CA GLY A 214 5.04 -5.75 -4.22
C GLY A 214 5.62 -6.10 -2.87
N THR A 215 6.12 -5.08 -2.19
CA THR A 215 6.79 -5.21 -0.88
C THR A 215 6.40 -4.07 0.05
N TYR A 216 6.38 -4.39 1.35
CA TYR A 216 6.30 -3.42 2.45
C TYR A 216 7.54 -3.55 3.32
N LEU A 217 8.07 -2.42 3.76
CA LEU A 217 9.08 -2.34 4.81
C LEU A 217 8.39 -1.81 6.07
N LEU A 218 8.32 -2.64 7.11
CA LEU A 218 7.76 -2.27 8.41
C LEU A 218 8.86 -1.81 9.36
N ASP A 219 8.61 -0.77 10.13
CA ASP A 219 9.53 -0.30 11.17
C ASP A 219 9.72 -1.35 12.25
N LYS A 220 10.96 -1.52 12.76
CA LYS A 220 11.28 -2.55 13.77
C LYS A 220 10.61 -2.34 15.12
N THR A 221 10.28 -1.12 15.45
CA THR A 221 9.77 -0.76 16.78
C THR A 221 8.26 -0.58 16.78
N THR A 222 7.78 0.11 15.76
CA THR A 222 6.37 0.49 15.67
C THR A 222 5.56 -0.43 14.78
N HIS A 223 6.22 -1.26 13.97
CA HIS A 223 5.63 -2.07 12.88
C HIS A 223 4.75 -1.26 11.92
N PHE A 224 4.90 0.06 11.94
CA PHE A 224 4.24 0.92 10.98
C PHE A 224 4.97 0.86 9.63
N THR A 225 4.24 0.99 8.54
CA THR A 225 4.86 0.95 7.20
C THR A 225 5.74 2.18 6.99
N LYS A 226 7.02 1.95 6.69
CA LYS A 226 8.00 2.99 6.34
C LYS A 226 8.10 3.21 4.85
N GLU A 227 7.97 2.14 4.10
CA GLU A 227 8.07 2.16 2.65
C GLU A 227 7.16 1.08 2.07
N SER A 228 6.53 1.37 0.94
CA SER A 228 5.87 0.35 0.13
C SER A 228 6.18 0.56 -1.34
N LYS A 229 6.29 -0.56 -2.07
CA LYS A 229 6.42 -0.59 -3.53
C LYS A 229 5.44 -1.63 -4.04
N LEU A 230 4.43 -1.17 -4.74
CA LEU A 230 3.35 -2.00 -5.25
C LEU A 230 3.22 -1.82 -6.75
N LYS A 231 2.91 -2.89 -7.43
CA LYS A 231 2.51 -2.90 -8.83
C LYS A 231 1.16 -3.57 -8.96
N SER A 232 0.20 -2.89 -9.57
CA SER A 232 -1.09 -3.47 -9.91
C SER A 232 -1.28 -3.50 -11.43
N THR A 233 -2.00 -4.50 -11.91
CA THR A 233 -2.42 -4.60 -13.30
C THR A 233 -3.83 -5.13 -13.32
N PHE A 234 -4.75 -4.44 -13.99
CA PHE A 234 -6.12 -4.91 -14.15
C PHE A 234 -6.69 -4.46 -15.50
N GLU A 235 -7.68 -5.21 -15.97
CA GLU A 235 -8.33 -4.98 -17.25
C GLU A 235 -9.82 -4.71 -17.05
N LEU A 236 -10.28 -3.57 -17.57
CA LEU A 236 -11.67 -3.14 -17.53
C LEU A 236 -12.13 -2.77 -18.94
N GLN A 237 -13.16 -3.44 -19.46
CA GLN A 237 -13.79 -3.14 -20.74
C GLN A 237 -12.79 -3.01 -21.90
N GLY A 238 -11.76 -3.87 -21.94
CA GLY A 238 -10.74 -3.85 -22.98
C GLY A 238 -9.66 -2.78 -22.82
N THR A 239 -9.65 -2.09 -21.67
CA THR A 239 -8.61 -1.15 -21.26
C THR A 239 -7.77 -1.80 -20.17
N LYS A 240 -6.46 -1.91 -20.38
CA LYS A 240 -5.51 -2.42 -19.38
C LYS A 240 -4.92 -1.23 -18.63
N ILE A 241 -4.90 -1.33 -17.31
CA ILE A 241 -4.37 -0.31 -16.41
C ILE A 241 -3.25 -0.94 -15.61
N ILE A 242 -2.08 -0.33 -15.68
CA ILE A 242 -0.88 -0.73 -14.95
C ILE A 242 -0.50 0.43 -14.03
N SER A 243 -0.38 0.18 -12.73
CA SER A 243 0.03 1.20 -11.77
C SER A 243 1.21 0.73 -10.94
N ASP A 244 2.25 1.55 -10.89
CA ASP A 244 3.37 1.42 -9.96
C ASP A 244 3.16 2.47 -8.85
N ILE A 245 3.06 2.00 -7.59
CA ILE A 245 2.76 2.83 -6.42
C ILE A 245 3.92 2.69 -5.44
N THR A 246 4.50 3.82 -5.07
CA THR A 246 5.56 3.87 -4.05
C THR A 246 5.17 4.85 -2.96
N ALA A 247 5.23 4.42 -1.69
CA ALA A 247 5.11 5.29 -0.53
C ALA A 247 6.42 5.27 0.28
N THR A 248 6.90 6.45 0.70
CA THR A 248 8.13 6.64 1.47
C THR A 248 7.95 7.70 2.54
#